data_2e1e7ef02045ea1d174767c4376cd65e
#
_entry.id   2e1e7ef02045ea1d174767c4376cd65e
#
_cell.length_a   1.000
_cell.length_b   1.000
_cell.length_c   1.000
_cell.angle_alpha   90.00
_cell.angle_beta   90.00
_cell.angle_gamma   90.00
#
_symmetry.space_group_name_H-M   'P 1'
#
loop_
_entity.id
_entity.type
_entity.pdbx_description
1 polymer ?
#
loop_
_entity_poly.entity_id
_entity_poly.type
_entity_poly.pdbx_seq_one_letter_code
_entity_poly.pdbx_strand_id
1 'polypeptide(L)'
;MLHERIHRIYLSETESTNLYARSVYSDAMVTLISTDHQTAGRGQRGNSWESEAGKNLLFSLVVKPESIPASQQFAICELISVAICDVLSRYTTDIRIKWPNDIYYRDRKLCGILIEHDLEGSHLSRTIIGVGFNVNQEEFISDAPNPISLRQILGHEVDREILLKEIVEHFVELYSQYTLHPTILSRDTLHERYTALLYRQGIEATYRDAQGLFTATLHIVELDGRLILETSQGQQRSYLFKEVSFEIQA
;
A
#
# COMPACT_ATOMS: atom_id res chain seq x y z
N MET A 1 -20.34 13.80 9.94
CA MET A 1 -19.32 13.16 10.83
C MET A 1 -18.58 12.07 10.00
N LEU A 2 -17.37 11.62 10.38
CA LEU A 2 -16.55 10.63 9.60
C LEU A 2 -17.31 9.31 9.37
N HIS A 3 -18.12 8.86 10.33
CA HIS A 3 -18.89 7.60 10.21
C HIS A 3 -19.92 7.59 9.07
N GLU A 4 -20.44 8.72 8.65
CA GLU A 4 -21.40 8.83 7.54
C GLU A 4 -20.71 8.72 6.17
N ARG A 5 -19.38 8.80 6.14
CA ARG A 5 -18.58 8.73 4.90
C ARG A 5 -18.10 7.31 4.56
N ILE A 6 -18.25 6.35 5.51
CA ILE A 6 -17.73 4.99 5.37
C ILE A 6 -18.88 3.99 5.41
N HIS A 7 -19.09 3.27 4.32
CA HIS A 7 -19.95 2.08 4.29
C HIS A 7 -19.10 0.86 4.63
N ARG A 8 -19.46 0.11 5.68
CA ARG A 8 -18.69 -1.04 6.17
C ARG A 8 -19.41 -2.35 5.85
N ILE A 9 -18.65 -3.30 5.28
CA ILE A 9 -19.07 -4.67 5.01
C ILE A 9 -18.04 -5.60 5.64
N TYR A 10 -18.51 -6.45 6.56
CA TYR A 10 -17.68 -7.48 7.16
C TYR A 10 -18.12 -8.86 6.66
N LEU A 11 -17.16 -9.72 6.34
CA LEU A 11 -17.35 -11.10 5.91
C LEU A 11 -16.49 -11.99 6.82
N SER A 12 -17.05 -13.09 7.34
CA SER A 12 -16.23 -14.06 8.09
C SER A 12 -15.16 -14.69 7.21
N GLU A 13 -15.52 -14.97 5.94
CA GLU A 13 -14.62 -15.56 4.93
C GLU A 13 -15.02 -15.08 3.54
N THR A 14 -14.03 -14.96 2.66
CA THR A 14 -14.23 -14.71 1.22
C THR A 14 -13.02 -15.22 0.42
N GLU A 15 -13.16 -15.41 -0.89
CA GLU A 15 -12.01 -15.71 -1.75
C GLU A 15 -10.98 -14.59 -1.71
N SER A 16 -11.43 -13.35 -1.92
CA SER A 16 -10.60 -12.14 -1.87
C SER A 16 -11.50 -10.92 -1.67
N THR A 17 -11.12 -10.02 -0.76
CA THR A 17 -11.84 -8.76 -0.55
C THR A 17 -11.85 -7.88 -1.78
N ASN A 18 -10.78 -7.87 -2.61
CA ASN A 18 -10.74 -7.15 -3.88
C ASN A 18 -11.74 -7.74 -4.89
N LEU A 19 -11.84 -9.07 -4.95
CA LEU A 19 -12.78 -9.72 -5.86
C LEU A 19 -14.22 -9.43 -5.45
N TYR A 20 -14.52 -9.54 -4.16
CA TYR A 20 -15.84 -9.22 -3.60
C TYR A 20 -16.19 -7.74 -3.86
N ALA A 21 -15.23 -6.83 -3.69
CA ALA A 21 -15.41 -5.39 -3.91
C ALA A 21 -15.91 -5.04 -5.32
N ARG A 22 -15.62 -5.87 -6.34
CA ARG A 22 -16.07 -5.65 -7.73
C ARG A 22 -17.58 -5.69 -7.87
N SER A 23 -18.28 -6.44 -7.00
CA SER A 23 -19.75 -6.56 -6.99
C SER A 23 -20.45 -5.54 -6.09
N VAL A 24 -19.69 -4.75 -5.33
CA VAL A 24 -20.26 -3.80 -4.37
C VAL A 24 -20.46 -2.44 -5.01
N TYR A 25 -21.69 -1.91 -4.85
CA TYR A 25 -22.06 -0.54 -5.24
C TYR A 25 -22.45 0.23 -3.98
N SER A 26 -21.94 1.44 -3.84
CA SER A 26 -22.23 2.32 -2.71
C SER A 26 -22.02 3.78 -3.12
N ASP A 27 -22.82 4.68 -2.55
CA ASP A 27 -22.65 6.13 -2.70
C ASP A 27 -21.83 6.75 -1.58
N ALA A 28 -21.34 5.95 -0.63
CA ALA A 28 -20.42 6.41 0.38
C ALA A 28 -19.09 6.86 -0.24
N MET A 29 -18.42 7.82 0.39
CA MET A 29 -17.11 8.29 -0.05
C MET A 29 -16.09 7.14 -0.10
N VAL A 30 -16.14 6.24 0.89
CA VAL A 30 -15.30 5.05 0.99
C VAL A 30 -16.17 3.86 1.40
N THR A 31 -16.04 2.74 0.69
CA THR A 31 -16.59 1.47 1.16
C THR A 31 -15.46 0.59 1.67
N LEU A 32 -15.54 0.17 2.93
CA LEU A 32 -14.63 -0.77 3.57
C LEU A 32 -15.23 -2.18 3.49
N ILE A 33 -14.50 -3.11 2.89
CA ILE A 33 -14.79 -4.55 2.92
C ILE A 33 -13.67 -5.21 3.72
N SER A 34 -13.99 -5.90 4.80
CA SER A 34 -13.00 -6.61 5.63
C SER A 34 -13.42 -8.06 5.87
N THR A 35 -12.43 -8.92 6.11
CA THR A 35 -12.65 -10.34 6.38
C THR A 35 -11.62 -10.88 7.38
N ASP A 36 -11.99 -11.94 8.11
CA ASP A 36 -11.04 -12.68 8.94
C ASP A 36 -10.21 -13.67 8.14
N HIS A 37 -10.73 -14.16 7.01
CA HIS A 37 -10.04 -15.16 6.20
C HIS A 37 -10.27 -14.96 4.70
N GLN A 38 -9.20 -15.05 3.92
CA GLN A 38 -9.25 -15.17 2.46
C GLN A 38 -8.80 -16.55 2.02
N THR A 39 -9.67 -17.27 1.30
CA THR A 39 -9.35 -18.63 0.76
C THR A 39 -8.46 -18.57 -0.48
N ALA A 40 -8.44 -17.45 -1.19
CA ALA A 40 -7.62 -17.20 -2.37
C ALA A 40 -7.06 -15.76 -2.35
N GLY A 41 -6.33 -15.41 -1.28
CA GLY A 41 -5.69 -14.10 -1.12
C GLY A 41 -4.78 -13.79 -2.30
N ARG A 42 -4.94 -12.59 -2.88
CA ARG A 42 -4.25 -12.17 -4.10
C ARG A 42 -3.18 -11.15 -3.80
N GLY A 43 -1.99 -11.41 -4.33
CA GLY A 43 -0.93 -10.43 -4.48
C GLY A 43 -0.84 -9.96 -5.92
N GLN A 44 0.22 -9.25 -6.24
CA GLN A 44 0.47 -8.76 -7.58
C GLN A 44 0.99 -9.88 -8.49
N ARG A 45 0.65 -9.83 -9.80
CA ARG A 45 1.13 -10.76 -10.85
C ARG A 45 0.81 -12.23 -10.62
N GLY A 46 -0.28 -12.56 -9.97
CA GLY A 46 -0.65 -13.95 -9.68
C GLY A 46 0.01 -14.54 -8.44
N ASN A 47 0.79 -13.74 -7.70
CA ASN A 47 1.24 -14.15 -6.38
C ASN A 47 0.05 -14.25 -5.42
N SER A 48 0.14 -15.19 -4.48
CA SER A 48 -0.80 -15.32 -3.38
C SER A 48 -0.40 -14.41 -2.20
N TRP A 49 -1.39 -14.09 -1.36
CA TRP A 49 -1.16 -13.48 -0.07
C TRP A 49 -1.49 -14.50 1.02
N GLU A 50 -0.49 -14.92 1.78
CA GLU A 50 -0.66 -15.83 2.93
C GLU A 50 -1.24 -15.06 4.12
N SER A 51 -2.22 -15.65 4.78
CA SER A 51 -2.77 -15.11 6.02
C SER A 51 -3.44 -16.20 6.83
N GLU A 52 -3.02 -16.35 8.08
CA GLU A 52 -3.72 -17.16 9.07
C GLU A 52 -5.05 -16.50 9.45
N ALA A 53 -6.13 -17.33 9.52
CA ALA A 53 -7.46 -16.82 9.83
C ALA A 53 -7.51 -16.10 11.18
N GLY A 54 -8.08 -14.90 11.20
CA GLY A 54 -8.24 -14.10 12.41
C GLY A 54 -6.96 -13.48 12.98
N LYS A 55 -5.79 -13.58 12.31
CA LYS A 55 -4.52 -13.04 12.82
C LYS A 55 -4.13 -11.71 12.18
N ASN A 56 -4.54 -11.47 10.96
CA ASN A 56 -4.11 -10.34 10.16
C ASN A 56 -5.26 -9.42 9.80
N LEU A 57 -4.97 -8.27 9.19
CA LEU A 57 -5.97 -7.42 8.57
C LEU A 57 -6.00 -7.71 7.07
N LEU A 58 -7.16 -8.10 6.58
CA LEU A 58 -7.47 -8.35 5.19
C LEU A 58 -8.66 -7.50 4.81
N PHE A 59 -8.41 -6.42 4.07
CA PHE A 59 -9.50 -5.51 3.70
C PHE A 59 -9.28 -4.86 2.34
N SER A 60 -10.36 -4.35 1.78
CA SER A 60 -10.34 -3.51 0.58
C SER A 60 -11.10 -2.23 0.84
N LEU A 61 -10.56 -1.12 0.35
CA LEU A 61 -11.25 0.16 0.28
C LEU A 61 -11.69 0.40 -1.17
N VAL A 62 -12.95 0.77 -1.36
CA VAL A 62 -13.46 1.19 -2.66
C VAL A 62 -13.74 2.69 -2.62
N VAL A 63 -13.16 3.42 -3.56
CA VAL A 63 -13.36 4.86 -3.75
C VAL A 63 -13.76 5.17 -5.19
N LYS A 64 -14.43 6.31 -5.40
CA LYS A 64 -14.75 6.86 -6.72
C LYS A 64 -13.98 8.18 -6.92
N PRO A 65 -12.69 8.13 -7.34
CA PRO A 65 -11.82 9.29 -7.38
C PRO A 65 -12.00 10.07 -8.72
N GLU A 66 -13.21 10.45 -9.07
CA GLU A 66 -13.56 11.11 -10.33
C GLU A 66 -12.81 12.42 -10.58
N SER A 67 -12.34 13.09 -9.52
CA SER A 67 -11.52 14.29 -9.61
C SER A 67 -10.04 14.01 -9.95
N ILE A 68 -9.61 12.73 -9.93
CA ILE A 68 -8.22 12.35 -10.17
C ILE A 68 -8.08 11.86 -11.63
N PRO A 69 -7.29 12.55 -12.47
CA PRO A 69 -6.97 12.07 -13.81
C PRO A 69 -6.25 10.71 -13.76
N ALA A 70 -6.47 9.85 -14.77
CA ALA A 70 -5.77 8.56 -14.88
C ALA A 70 -4.24 8.71 -14.89
N SER A 71 -3.71 9.79 -15.43
CA SER A 71 -2.27 10.11 -15.39
C SER A 71 -1.72 10.39 -13.99
N GLN A 72 -2.60 10.65 -13.00
CA GLN A 72 -2.26 10.87 -11.61
C GLN A 72 -2.69 9.71 -10.69
N GLN A 73 -2.99 8.55 -11.24
CA GLN A 73 -3.44 7.37 -10.47
C GLN A 73 -2.50 6.99 -9.32
N PHE A 74 -1.21 7.30 -9.44
CA PHE A 74 -0.21 7.04 -8.41
C PHE A 74 -0.50 7.77 -7.10
N ALA A 75 -1.25 8.88 -7.11
CA ALA A 75 -1.68 9.57 -5.89
C ALA A 75 -2.49 8.67 -4.95
N ILE A 76 -3.27 7.73 -5.47
CA ILE A 76 -3.99 6.75 -4.62
C ILE A 76 -3.02 5.81 -3.90
N CYS A 77 -1.96 5.39 -4.58
CA CYS A 77 -0.90 4.59 -3.99
C CYS A 77 -0.20 5.34 -2.85
N GLU A 78 0.12 6.61 -3.05
CA GLU A 78 0.72 7.46 -2.04
C GLU A 78 -0.21 7.70 -0.85
N LEU A 79 -1.50 8.00 -1.09
CA LEU A 79 -2.49 8.23 -0.04
C LEU A 79 -2.60 7.04 0.93
N ILE A 80 -2.78 5.83 0.43
CA ILE A 80 -2.91 4.65 1.30
C ILE A 80 -1.59 4.30 2.00
N SER A 81 -0.45 4.42 1.30
CA SER A 81 0.85 4.11 1.88
C SER A 81 1.23 5.09 2.98
N VAL A 82 1.01 6.39 2.77
CA VAL A 82 1.23 7.44 3.79
C VAL A 82 0.27 7.24 4.97
N ALA A 83 -1.02 6.95 4.73
CA ALA A 83 -1.99 6.73 5.80
C ALA A 83 -1.57 5.57 6.71
N ILE A 84 -1.12 4.45 6.15
CA ILE A 84 -0.64 3.30 6.93
C ILE A 84 0.63 3.67 7.70
N CYS A 85 1.61 4.32 7.06
CA CYS A 85 2.86 4.71 7.72
C CYS A 85 2.63 5.70 8.87
N ASP A 86 1.76 6.69 8.71
CA ASP A 86 1.44 7.65 9.75
C ASP A 86 0.84 6.97 11.00
N VAL A 87 -0.09 6.03 10.79
CA VAL A 87 -0.66 5.26 11.91
C VAL A 87 0.42 4.41 12.58
N LEU A 88 1.24 3.72 11.79
CA LEU A 88 2.30 2.84 12.30
C LEU A 88 3.43 3.59 13.01
N SER A 89 3.63 4.87 12.70
CA SER A 89 4.62 5.72 13.38
C SER A 89 4.38 5.82 14.89
N ARG A 90 3.16 5.53 15.36
CA ARG A 90 2.79 5.48 16.79
C ARG A 90 3.24 4.18 17.46
N TYR A 91 3.50 3.14 16.67
CA TYR A 91 3.90 1.81 17.15
C TYR A 91 5.41 1.58 17.03
N THR A 92 6.04 2.09 15.97
CA THR A 92 7.48 1.89 15.72
C THR A 92 8.03 2.94 14.76
N THR A 93 9.36 3.19 14.82
CA THR A 93 10.04 4.24 14.03
C THR A 93 10.62 3.75 12.70
N ASP A 94 10.82 2.44 12.52
CA ASP A 94 11.57 1.88 11.39
C ASP A 94 10.68 1.46 10.20
N ILE A 95 9.51 2.11 10.07
CA ILE A 95 8.57 1.86 8.96
C ILE A 95 8.98 2.65 7.73
N ARG A 96 9.00 1.98 6.58
CA ARG A 96 9.29 2.58 5.27
C ARG A 96 8.38 2.03 4.18
N ILE A 97 8.24 2.79 3.11
CA ILE A 97 7.52 2.38 1.91
C ILE A 97 8.55 1.83 0.92
N LYS A 98 8.54 0.52 0.68
CA LYS A 98 9.28 -0.06 -0.44
C LYS A 98 8.48 0.17 -1.72
N TRP A 99 9.03 0.95 -2.60
CA TRP A 99 8.40 1.30 -3.88
C TRP A 99 7.83 0.08 -4.62
N PRO A 100 6.58 0.20 -5.15
CA PRO A 100 5.76 1.40 -5.13
C PRO A 100 4.90 1.55 -3.85
N ASN A 101 4.55 0.50 -3.12
CA ASN A 101 3.49 0.53 -2.10
C ASN A 101 3.55 -0.58 -1.04
N ASP A 102 4.61 -1.36 -0.98
CA ASP A 102 4.78 -2.33 0.11
C ASP A 102 5.27 -1.63 1.38
N ILE A 103 4.68 -1.93 2.53
CA ILE A 103 5.14 -1.38 3.81
C ILE A 103 6.13 -2.35 4.44
N TYR A 104 7.27 -1.83 4.77
CA TYR A 104 8.40 -2.56 5.33
C TYR A 104 8.74 -2.06 6.73
N TYR A 105 9.09 -2.97 7.60
CA TYR A 105 9.83 -2.71 8.83
C TYR A 105 11.27 -3.15 8.61
N ARG A 106 12.21 -2.19 8.56
CA ARG A 106 13.59 -2.46 8.12
C ARG A 106 13.60 -3.18 6.76
N ASP A 107 14.19 -4.38 6.68
CA ASP A 107 14.27 -5.18 5.45
C ASP A 107 13.15 -6.23 5.33
N ARG A 108 12.09 -6.17 6.16
CA ARG A 108 11.04 -7.19 6.22
C ARG A 108 9.67 -6.61 5.86
N LYS A 109 8.91 -7.37 5.07
CA LYS A 109 7.59 -6.96 4.58
C LYS A 109 6.52 -7.13 5.65
N LEU A 110 5.92 -6.01 6.05
CA LEU A 110 4.83 -5.94 7.04
C LEU A 110 3.46 -5.91 6.37
N CYS A 111 3.31 -5.19 5.24
CA CYS A 111 2.04 -5.02 4.56
C CYS A 111 2.24 -5.01 3.04
N GLY A 112 1.31 -5.63 2.32
CA GLY A 112 1.21 -5.59 0.87
C GLY A 112 -0.06 -4.90 0.42
N ILE A 113 0.01 -4.12 -0.67
CA ILE A 113 -1.12 -3.36 -1.19
C ILE A 113 -1.32 -3.72 -2.66
N LEU A 114 -2.57 -4.02 -3.05
CA LEU A 114 -2.97 -4.33 -4.41
C LEU A 114 -4.04 -3.34 -4.87
N ILE A 115 -3.68 -2.43 -5.78
CA ILE A 115 -4.58 -1.40 -6.28
C ILE A 115 -5.04 -1.78 -7.69
N GLU A 116 -6.35 -1.71 -7.91
CA GLU A 116 -7.00 -1.97 -9.19
C GLU A 116 -7.88 -0.77 -9.54
N HIS A 117 -7.74 -0.24 -10.77
CA HIS A 117 -8.47 0.94 -11.23
C HIS A 117 -9.43 0.57 -12.36
N ASP A 118 -10.63 1.13 -12.32
CA ASP A 118 -11.53 1.22 -13.46
C ASP A 118 -11.46 2.64 -14.03
N LEU A 119 -11.46 2.76 -15.35
CA LEU A 119 -11.33 4.02 -16.06
C LEU A 119 -12.63 4.37 -16.79
N GLU A 120 -12.95 5.67 -16.81
CA GLU A 120 -13.97 6.24 -17.66
C GLU A 120 -13.37 7.45 -18.39
N GLY A 121 -13.13 7.27 -19.69
CA GLY A 121 -12.37 8.25 -20.46
C GLY A 121 -10.95 8.42 -19.91
N SER A 122 -10.61 9.63 -19.51
CA SER A 122 -9.31 10.00 -18.96
C SER A 122 -9.26 10.08 -17.42
N HIS A 123 -10.32 9.64 -16.73
CA HIS A 123 -10.45 9.73 -15.28
C HIS A 123 -10.60 8.36 -14.64
N LEU A 124 -10.29 8.30 -13.34
CA LEU A 124 -10.56 7.12 -12.53
C LEU A 124 -12.04 7.12 -12.13
N SER A 125 -12.80 6.12 -12.59
CA SER A 125 -14.22 5.98 -12.20
C SER A 125 -14.39 5.23 -10.90
N ARG A 126 -13.54 4.22 -10.67
CA ARG A 126 -13.52 3.45 -9.43
C ARG A 126 -12.10 2.95 -9.15
N THR A 127 -11.73 2.91 -7.88
CA THR A 127 -10.49 2.29 -7.43
C THR A 127 -10.76 1.35 -6.27
N ILE A 128 -10.20 0.14 -6.35
CA ILE A 128 -10.20 -0.87 -5.30
C ILE A 128 -8.78 -0.97 -4.75
N ILE A 129 -8.62 -0.74 -3.44
CA ILE A 129 -7.35 -0.74 -2.73
C ILE A 129 -7.36 -1.92 -1.77
N GLY A 130 -6.79 -3.06 -2.16
CA GLY A 130 -6.64 -4.23 -1.31
C GLY A 130 -5.42 -4.11 -0.42
N VAL A 131 -5.60 -4.42 0.85
CA VAL A 131 -4.55 -4.37 1.86
C VAL A 131 -4.51 -5.69 2.60
N GLY A 132 -3.33 -6.34 2.57
CA GLY A 132 -2.97 -7.46 3.42
C GLY A 132 -1.90 -6.99 4.41
N PHE A 133 -2.24 -6.98 5.70
CA PHE A 133 -1.36 -6.47 6.73
C PHE A 133 -1.13 -7.54 7.81
N ASN A 134 0.13 -7.93 8.00
CA ASN A 134 0.54 -8.91 8.99
C ASN A 134 0.50 -8.30 10.40
N VAL A 135 -0.53 -8.63 11.19
CA VAL A 135 -0.71 -8.04 12.52
C VAL A 135 -0.23 -8.99 13.62
N ASN A 136 -0.89 -10.13 13.78
CA ASN A 136 -0.65 -11.04 14.90
C ASN A 136 -0.15 -12.43 14.49
N GLN A 137 0.09 -12.67 13.20
CA GLN A 137 0.65 -13.94 12.72
C GLN A 137 2.11 -14.07 13.16
N GLU A 138 2.47 -15.22 13.70
CA GLU A 138 3.83 -15.49 14.20
C GLU A 138 4.65 -16.34 13.23
N GLU A 139 4.01 -17.27 12.53
CA GLU A 139 4.68 -18.18 11.61
C GLU A 139 4.22 -17.91 10.18
N PHE A 140 5.16 -17.88 9.26
CA PHE A 140 4.92 -17.73 7.82
C PHE A 140 5.50 -18.94 7.11
N ILE A 141 4.67 -19.64 6.33
CA ILE A 141 5.02 -20.90 5.68
C ILE A 141 5.16 -20.79 4.16
N SER A 142 4.75 -19.67 3.57
CA SER A 142 4.90 -19.41 2.13
C SER A 142 6.32 -19.02 1.75
N ASP A 143 6.63 -19.11 0.46
CA ASP A 143 7.90 -18.67 -0.12
C ASP A 143 8.04 -17.13 -0.17
N ALA A 144 7.17 -16.38 0.53
CA ALA A 144 7.25 -14.92 0.60
C ALA A 144 8.59 -14.52 1.24
N PRO A 145 9.43 -13.75 0.57
CA PRO A 145 10.70 -13.35 1.14
C PRO A 145 10.46 -12.42 2.34
N ASN A 146 11.08 -12.74 3.47
CA ASN A 146 11.18 -11.86 4.63
C ASN A 146 9.87 -11.24 5.20
N PRO A 147 8.77 -11.99 5.41
CA PRO A 147 7.58 -11.44 6.05
C PRO A 147 7.84 -11.14 7.54
N ILE A 148 7.11 -10.16 8.09
CA ILE A 148 7.09 -9.85 9.52
C ILE A 148 5.70 -9.38 9.92
N SER A 149 5.31 -9.64 11.17
CA SER A 149 4.08 -9.11 11.75
C SER A 149 4.35 -8.01 12.78
N LEU A 150 3.33 -7.21 13.05
CA LEU A 150 3.40 -6.16 14.07
C LEU A 150 3.62 -6.77 15.47
N ARG A 151 3.01 -7.91 15.76
CA ARG A 151 3.26 -8.69 16.99
C ARG A 151 4.73 -9.07 17.15
N GLN A 152 5.39 -9.54 16.09
CA GLN A 152 6.82 -9.88 16.15
C GLN A 152 7.70 -8.64 16.38
N ILE A 153 7.26 -7.46 15.92
CA ILE A 153 7.97 -6.20 16.15
C ILE A 153 7.83 -5.73 17.59
N LEU A 154 6.60 -5.80 18.13
CA LEU A 154 6.25 -5.22 19.44
C LEU A 154 6.40 -6.21 20.60
N GLY A 155 6.39 -7.52 20.32
CA GLY A 155 6.44 -8.57 21.35
C GLY A 155 5.09 -8.87 22.02
N HIS A 156 3.98 -8.30 21.56
CA HIS A 156 2.63 -8.53 22.09
C HIS A 156 1.56 -8.44 20.99
N GLU A 157 0.38 -9.00 21.25
CA GLU A 157 -0.76 -8.88 20.33
C GLU A 157 -1.26 -7.44 20.23
N VAL A 158 -1.75 -7.09 19.03
CA VAL A 158 -2.36 -5.79 18.71
C VAL A 158 -3.83 -6.02 18.42
N ASP A 159 -4.68 -5.13 18.91
CA ASP A 159 -6.10 -5.13 18.56
C ASP A 159 -6.30 -4.75 17.10
N ARG A 160 -6.69 -5.73 16.29
CA ARG A 160 -6.86 -5.59 14.84
C ARG A 160 -7.97 -4.60 14.48
N GLU A 161 -9.06 -4.59 15.23
CA GLU A 161 -10.20 -3.72 14.94
C GLU A 161 -9.87 -2.24 15.23
N ILE A 162 -9.14 -1.98 16.29
CA ILE A 162 -8.65 -0.62 16.59
C ILE A 162 -7.68 -0.17 15.50
N LEU A 163 -6.72 -1.02 15.12
CA LEU A 163 -5.75 -0.70 14.08
C LEU A 163 -6.43 -0.47 12.71
N LEU A 164 -7.39 -1.34 12.33
CA LEU A 164 -8.17 -1.16 11.10
C LEU A 164 -8.92 0.17 11.09
N LYS A 165 -9.58 0.49 12.20
CA LYS A 165 -10.32 1.73 12.36
C LYS A 165 -9.40 2.95 12.19
N GLU A 166 -8.26 2.97 12.87
CA GLU A 166 -7.28 4.08 12.77
C GLU A 166 -6.77 4.26 11.34
N ILE A 167 -6.39 3.18 10.65
CA ILE A 167 -5.91 3.24 9.26
C ILE A 167 -7.00 3.77 8.33
N VAL A 168 -8.23 3.24 8.43
CA VAL A 168 -9.32 3.62 7.53
C VAL A 168 -9.75 5.08 7.78
N GLU A 169 -9.88 5.50 9.03
CA GLU A 169 -10.25 6.88 9.37
C GLU A 169 -9.17 7.87 8.88
N HIS A 170 -7.90 7.55 9.07
CA HIS A 170 -6.81 8.41 8.58
C HIS A 170 -6.74 8.43 7.05
N PHE A 171 -6.93 7.29 6.36
CA PHE A 171 -7.04 7.28 4.91
C PHE A 171 -8.20 8.15 4.42
N VAL A 172 -9.39 8.06 5.03
CA VAL A 172 -10.57 8.87 4.65
C VAL A 172 -10.29 10.36 4.84
N GLU A 173 -9.59 10.72 5.90
CA GLU A 173 -9.16 12.09 6.15
C GLU A 173 -8.24 12.60 5.02
N LEU A 174 -7.14 11.90 4.74
CA LEU A 174 -6.20 12.29 3.68
C LEU A 174 -6.86 12.31 2.30
N TYR A 175 -7.68 11.30 1.98
CA TYR A 175 -8.41 11.22 0.73
C TYR A 175 -9.39 12.39 0.56
N SER A 176 -10.12 12.75 1.63
CA SER A 176 -11.02 13.90 1.65
C SER A 176 -10.25 15.22 1.47
N GLN A 177 -9.13 15.38 2.17
CA GLN A 177 -8.28 16.58 2.02
C GLN A 177 -7.75 16.70 0.59
N TYR A 178 -7.27 15.59 0.01
CA TYR A 178 -6.72 15.58 -1.33
C TYR A 178 -7.77 15.86 -2.41
N THR A 179 -8.96 15.25 -2.31
CA THR A 179 -9.98 15.33 -3.36
C THR A 179 -10.92 16.53 -3.24
N LEU A 180 -11.22 16.97 -2.02
CA LEU A 180 -12.20 18.04 -1.75
C LEU A 180 -11.54 19.35 -1.31
N HIS A 181 -10.34 19.28 -0.73
CA HIS A 181 -9.63 20.42 -0.16
C HIS A 181 -8.16 20.45 -0.57
N PRO A 182 -7.85 20.58 -1.89
CA PRO A 182 -6.47 20.50 -2.38
C PRO A 182 -5.55 21.60 -1.86
N THR A 183 -6.09 22.64 -1.21
CA THR A 183 -5.31 23.66 -0.49
C THR A 183 -4.78 23.16 0.87
N ILE A 184 -5.36 22.09 1.43
CA ILE A 184 -4.91 21.46 2.68
C ILE A 184 -3.87 20.37 2.37
N LEU A 185 -4.16 19.51 1.38
CA LEU A 185 -3.25 18.47 0.91
C LEU A 185 -3.12 18.55 -0.61
N SER A 186 -2.07 19.22 -1.08
CA SER A 186 -1.76 19.32 -2.51
C SER A 186 -1.09 18.03 -3.03
N ARG A 187 -1.02 17.91 -4.35
CA ARG A 187 -0.30 16.80 -5.00
C ARG A 187 1.18 16.76 -4.60
N ASP A 188 1.83 17.93 -4.56
CA ASP A 188 3.25 18.04 -4.23
C ASP A 188 3.49 17.69 -2.76
N THR A 189 2.68 18.21 -1.83
CA THR A 189 2.80 17.90 -0.40
C THR A 189 2.59 16.41 -0.12
N LEU A 190 1.63 15.74 -0.78
CA LEU A 190 1.43 14.31 -0.66
C LEU A 190 2.66 13.54 -1.16
N HIS A 191 3.18 13.94 -2.31
CA HIS A 191 4.36 13.33 -2.92
C HIS A 191 5.63 13.49 -2.05
N GLU A 192 5.84 14.66 -1.48
CA GLU A 192 6.94 14.91 -0.53
C GLU A 192 6.83 14.00 0.70
N ARG A 193 5.63 13.85 1.27
CA ARG A 193 5.40 12.94 2.42
C ARG A 193 5.71 11.48 2.06
N TYR A 194 5.24 11.02 0.90
CA TYR A 194 5.51 9.69 0.39
C TYR A 194 7.02 9.48 0.17
N THR A 195 7.68 10.42 -0.49
CA THR A 195 9.11 10.35 -0.81
C THR A 195 9.97 10.30 0.46
N ALA A 196 9.64 11.08 1.49
CA ALA A 196 10.36 11.05 2.77
C ALA A 196 10.29 9.70 3.50
N LEU A 197 9.30 8.87 3.17
CA LEU A 197 9.10 7.54 3.76
C LEU A 197 9.72 6.40 2.94
N LEU A 198 10.35 6.68 1.79
CA LEU A 198 10.85 5.65 0.90
C LEU A 198 11.97 4.80 1.55
N TYR A 199 11.84 3.50 1.36
CA TYR A 199 12.85 2.53 1.73
C TYR A 199 14.10 2.67 0.85
N ARG A 200 15.27 2.75 1.47
CA ARG A 200 16.59 2.93 0.80
C ARG A 200 16.72 4.21 -0.03
N GLN A 201 15.94 5.25 0.24
CA GLN A 201 16.15 6.53 -0.41
C GLN A 201 17.54 7.08 -0.09
N GLY A 202 18.31 7.47 -1.12
CA GLY A 202 19.66 8.01 -0.97
C GLY A 202 20.71 6.99 -0.53
N ILE A 203 20.37 5.69 -0.45
CA ILE A 203 21.27 4.61 -0.06
C ILE A 203 21.62 3.78 -1.29
N GLU A 204 22.94 3.56 -1.51
CA GLU A 204 23.39 2.66 -2.55
C GLU A 204 22.99 1.22 -2.23
N ALA A 205 22.37 0.54 -3.18
CA ALA A 205 21.86 -0.81 -3.01
C ALA A 205 21.91 -1.60 -4.32
N THR A 206 21.74 -2.91 -4.22
CA THR A 206 21.68 -3.80 -5.38
C THR A 206 20.25 -3.93 -5.87
N TYR A 207 20.09 -3.80 -7.17
CA TYR A 207 18.84 -3.96 -7.91
C TYR A 207 19.02 -4.98 -9.03
N ARG A 208 17.89 -5.50 -9.53
CA ARG A 208 17.85 -6.40 -10.68
C ARG A 208 16.81 -5.89 -11.69
N ASP A 209 17.23 -5.74 -12.93
CA ASP A 209 16.37 -5.48 -14.08
C ASP A 209 16.49 -6.58 -15.15
N ALA A 210 15.96 -6.36 -16.35
CA ALA A 210 16.05 -7.30 -17.46
C ALA A 210 17.50 -7.55 -17.93
N GLN A 211 18.44 -6.67 -17.61
CA GLN A 211 19.86 -6.78 -17.97
C GLN A 211 20.69 -7.50 -16.90
N GLY A 212 20.12 -7.73 -15.69
CA GLY A 212 20.78 -8.40 -14.59
C GLY A 212 20.93 -7.55 -13.34
N LEU A 213 21.88 -7.93 -12.48
CA LEU A 213 22.19 -7.21 -11.24
C LEU A 213 22.99 -5.95 -11.51
N PHE A 214 22.66 -4.88 -10.82
CA PHE A 214 23.43 -3.64 -10.84
C PHE A 214 23.31 -2.91 -9.49
N THR A 215 24.23 -1.99 -9.23
CA THR A 215 24.25 -1.16 -8.04
C THR A 215 23.84 0.27 -8.39
N ALA A 216 22.94 0.84 -7.62
CA ALA A 216 22.44 2.19 -7.80
C ALA A 216 21.88 2.79 -6.51
N THR A 217 21.64 4.08 -6.53
CA THR A 217 20.93 4.81 -5.48
C THR A 217 19.54 5.20 -5.96
N LEU A 218 18.52 5.06 -5.12
CA LEU A 218 17.19 5.59 -5.39
C LEU A 218 17.29 7.12 -5.38
N HIS A 219 17.19 7.72 -6.58
CA HIS A 219 17.31 9.16 -6.78
C HIS A 219 15.98 9.87 -6.50
N ILE A 220 14.91 9.49 -7.22
CA ILE A 220 13.57 10.06 -7.08
C ILE A 220 12.51 9.06 -7.54
N VAL A 221 11.28 9.23 -7.05
CA VAL A 221 10.06 8.70 -7.67
C VAL A 221 9.35 9.89 -8.28
N GLU A 222 8.95 9.79 -9.55
CA GLU A 222 8.21 10.84 -10.24
C GLU A 222 6.71 10.83 -9.86
N LEU A 223 6.01 11.92 -10.16
CA LEU A 223 4.58 12.06 -9.82
C LEU A 223 3.67 10.98 -10.46
N ASP A 224 4.09 10.40 -11.58
CA ASP A 224 3.39 9.28 -12.22
C ASP A 224 3.73 7.90 -11.60
N GLY A 225 4.62 7.88 -10.61
CA GLY A 225 5.09 6.68 -9.92
C GLY A 225 6.33 6.02 -10.52
N ARG A 226 6.92 6.61 -11.53
CA ARG A 226 8.15 6.11 -12.16
C ARG A 226 9.34 6.23 -11.20
N LEU A 227 10.09 5.13 -11.04
CA LEU A 227 11.28 5.08 -10.20
C LEU A 227 12.52 5.47 -11.02
N ILE A 228 13.29 6.42 -10.53
CA ILE A 228 14.59 6.79 -11.11
C ILE A 228 15.70 6.32 -10.18
N LEU A 229 16.54 5.44 -10.70
CA LEU A 229 17.76 4.96 -10.06
C LEU A 229 18.97 5.60 -10.69
N GLU A 230 19.95 6.02 -9.89
CA GLU A 230 21.20 6.59 -10.37
C GLU A 230 22.36 5.65 -10.02
N THR A 231 23.11 5.21 -11.04
CA THR A 231 24.28 4.37 -10.86
C THR A 231 25.47 5.20 -10.33
N SER A 232 26.50 4.53 -9.78
CA SER A 232 27.73 5.18 -9.32
C SER A 232 28.48 5.96 -10.41
N GLN A 233 28.14 5.74 -11.69
CA GLN A 233 28.69 6.48 -12.83
C GLN A 233 27.83 7.70 -13.23
N GLY A 234 26.79 8.03 -12.46
CA GLY A 234 25.86 9.14 -12.74
C GLY A 234 24.84 8.83 -13.85
N GLN A 235 24.75 7.58 -14.31
CA GLN A 235 23.73 7.19 -15.28
C GLN A 235 22.38 7.02 -14.58
N GLN A 236 21.37 7.75 -15.02
CA GLN A 236 20.00 7.57 -14.57
C GLN A 236 19.29 6.48 -15.38
N ARG A 237 18.59 5.59 -14.66
CA ARG A 237 17.75 4.53 -15.21
C ARG A 237 16.33 4.72 -14.71
N SER A 238 15.37 4.74 -15.62
CA SER A 238 13.95 4.98 -15.33
C SER A 238 13.16 3.68 -15.44
N TYR A 239 12.34 3.38 -14.44
CA TYR A 239 11.60 2.13 -14.35
C TYR A 239 10.12 2.37 -14.06
N LEU A 240 9.28 1.73 -14.82
CA LEU A 240 7.90 1.49 -14.46
C LEU A 240 7.81 0.35 -13.44
N PHE A 241 6.68 0.30 -12.78
CA PHE A 241 6.43 -0.76 -11.82
C PHE A 241 6.66 -2.16 -12.43
N LYS A 242 7.42 -3.01 -11.73
CA LYS A 242 7.80 -4.39 -12.12
C LYS A 242 8.95 -4.53 -13.13
N GLU A 243 9.54 -3.45 -13.60
CA GLU A 243 10.72 -3.52 -14.49
C GLU A 243 12.02 -3.69 -13.70
N VAL A 244 11.99 -3.38 -12.40
CA VAL A 244 13.13 -3.54 -11.50
C VAL A 244 12.70 -4.17 -10.17
N SER A 245 13.57 -4.94 -9.55
CA SER A 245 13.43 -5.48 -8.21
C SER A 245 14.57 -5.04 -7.29
N PHE A 246 14.24 -4.87 -6.02
CA PHE A 246 15.20 -4.62 -4.96
C PHE A 246 15.77 -5.95 -4.49
N GLU A 247 17.09 -6.13 -4.54
CA GLU A 247 17.76 -7.29 -3.95
C GLU A 247 17.89 -7.04 -2.44
N ILE A 248 17.17 -7.82 -1.66
CA ILE A 248 17.19 -7.77 -0.20
C ILE A 248 17.84 -9.06 0.26
N GLN A 249 18.93 -8.96 1.00
CA GLN A 249 19.57 -10.13 1.62
C GLN A 249 18.64 -10.69 2.67
N ALA A 250 18.38 -11.99 2.60
CA ALA A 250 17.57 -12.72 3.57
C ALA A 250 18.27 -12.85 4.91
#